data_c971bb1244a0fe0fd5486d7c8c23ada4
#
_entry.id   c971bb1244a0fe0fd5486d7c8c23ada4
#
_cell.length_a   1.000
_cell.length_b   1.000
_cell.length_c   1.000
_cell.angle_alpha   90.00
_cell.angle_beta   90.00
_cell.angle_gamma   90.00
#
_symmetry.space_group_name_H-M   'P 1'
#
loop_
_entity.id
_entity.type
_entity.pdbx_description
1 polymer ?
#
loop_
_entity_poly.entity_id
_entity_poly.type
_entity_poly.pdbx_seq_one_letter_code
_entity_poly.pdbx_strand_id
1 'polypeptide(L)'
;LGGLGIIKNIIFYELDNPNPVPILCILIALVSAIIFSMLGGLIFSFLTITLRCNQNVTGLAFNIFAGGFANFFGGSLNKLAGGVGQINVLATSAAFRTKIPGVSTAGPIVQMFFNYGFLVYLAILAAIALKWFLNRTTVGLNLRAVGENPATADAAGINVGKYKYLATCIGAAITGLGGLYYVMDYMKGTWDSDGS
;
A
#
# COMPACT_ATOMS: atom_id res chain seq x y z
N LEU A 1 -7.07 4.82 -3.13
CA LEU A 1 -6.30 5.26 -4.30
C LEU A 1 -5.29 4.20 -4.77
N GLY A 2 -4.52 3.58 -3.86
CA GLY A 2 -3.56 2.53 -4.22
C GLY A 2 -4.19 1.34 -4.92
N GLY A 3 -5.31 0.83 -4.41
CA GLY A 3 -6.01 -0.32 -4.99
C GLY A 3 -6.45 -0.14 -6.43
N LEU A 4 -6.93 1.06 -6.81
CA LEU A 4 -7.33 1.35 -8.19
C LEU A 4 -6.19 1.32 -9.19
N GLY A 5 -5.04 1.90 -8.83
CA GLY A 5 -3.87 1.87 -9.70
C GLY A 5 -3.33 0.46 -9.90
N ILE A 6 -3.36 -0.35 -8.84
CA ILE A 6 -2.98 -1.77 -8.88
C ILE A 6 -3.88 -2.51 -9.88
N ILE A 7 -5.19 -2.43 -9.69
CA ILE A 7 -6.19 -3.12 -10.51
C ILE A 7 -6.06 -2.72 -11.97
N LYS A 8 -5.98 -1.41 -12.26
CA LYS A 8 -5.83 -0.93 -13.63
C LYS A 8 -4.62 -1.55 -14.33
N ASN A 9 -3.45 -1.45 -13.71
CA ASN A 9 -2.22 -1.92 -14.34
C ASN A 9 -2.17 -3.45 -14.49
N ILE A 10 -2.75 -4.20 -13.55
CA ILE A 10 -2.82 -5.65 -13.63
C ILE A 10 -3.84 -6.09 -14.67
N ILE A 11 -5.03 -5.46 -14.73
CA ILE A 11 -6.05 -5.79 -15.72
C ILE A 11 -5.50 -5.60 -17.13
N PHE A 12 -4.86 -4.47 -17.42
CA PHE A 12 -4.27 -4.25 -18.74
C PHE A 12 -3.21 -5.29 -19.06
N TYR A 13 -2.42 -5.72 -18.09
CA TYR A 13 -1.40 -6.74 -18.32
C TYR A 13 -2.00 -8.15 -18.49
N GLU A 14 -3.02 -8.52 -17.70
CA GLU A 14 -3.70 -9.83 -17.83
C GLU A 14 -4.56 -9.92 -19.10
N LEU A 15 -5.16 -8.81 -19.57
CA LEU A 15 -5.94 -8.80 -20.81
C LEU A 15 -5.07 -8.89 -22.06
N ASP A 16 -3.87 -8.28 -22.03
CA ASP A 16 -2.95 -8.28 -23.18
C ASP A 16 -2.16 -9.60 -23.33
N ASN A 17 -2.06 -10.41 -22.27
CA ASN A 17 -1.23 -11.62 -22.27
C ASN A 17 -2.06 -12.86 -21.88
N PRO A 18 -2.17 -13.86 -22.77
CA PRO A 18 -2.89 -15.11 -22.47
C PRO A 18 -2.20 -15.98 -21.40
N ASN A 19 -0.90 -15.76 -21.13
CA ASN A 19 -0.12 -16.43 -20.09
C ASN A 19 0.70 -15.40 -19.31
N PRO A 20 0.13 -14.71 -18.32
CA PRO A 20 0.84 -13.68 -17.56
C PRO A 20 1.94 -14.31 -16.69
N VAL A 21 3.14 -13.74 -16.75
CA VAL A 21 4.27 -14.18 -15.92
C VAL A 21 3.99 -13.77 -14.46
N PRO A 22 3.90 -14.71 -13.52
CA PRO A 22 3.47 -14.39 -12.14
C PRO A 22 4.39 -13.39 -11.43
N ILE A 23 5.70 -13.43 -11.69
CA ILE A 23 6.67 -12.50 -11.10
C ILE A 23 6.41 -11.07 -11.59
N LEU A 24 6.09 -10.88 -12.87
CA LEU A 24 5.82 -9.56 -13.43
C LEU A 24 4.52 -8.97 -12.87
N CYS A 25 3.48 -9.78 -12.68
CA CYS A 25 2.23 -9.37 -12.03
C CYS A 25 2.47 -8.90 -10.58
N ILE A 26 3.31 -9.63 -9.83
CA ILE A 26 3.69 -9.26 -8.46
C ILE A 26 4.44 -7.92 -8.45
N LEU A 27 5.41 -7.72 -9.34
CA LEU A 27 6.18 -6.48 -9.42
C LEU A 27 5.31 -5.28 -9.81
N ILE A 28 4.44 -5.42 -10.82
CA ILE A 28 3.51 -4.37 -11.24
C ILE A 28 2.58 -3.99 -10.08
N ALA A 29 2.03 -4.99 -9.38
CA ALA A 29 1.16 -4.76 -8.24
C ALA A 29 1.86 -4.00 -7.10
N LEU A 30 3.07 -4.41 -6.73
CA LEU A 30 3.87 -3.77 -5.68
C LEU A 30 4.24 -2.33 -6.04
N VAL A 31 4.77 -2.12 -7.23
CA VAL A 31 5.21 -0.79 -7.68
C VAL A 31 4.01 0.16 -7.80
N SER A 32 2.90 -0.29 -8.39
CA SER A 32 1.70 0.54 -8.51
C SER A 32 1.08 0.85 -7.15
N ALA A 33 1.04 -0.10 -6.21
CA ALA A 33 0.56 0.12 -4.84
C ALA A 33 1.36 1.23 -4.15
N ILE A 34 2.68 1.17 -4.21
CA ILE A 34 3.57 2.15 -3.60
C ILE A 34 3.40 3.52 -4.23
N ILE A 35 3.42 3.63 -5.58
CA ILE A 35 3.32 4.91 -6.29
C ILE A 35 1.99 5.61 -5.99
N PHE A 36 0.86 4.92 -6.17
CA PHE A 36 -0.45 5.52 -5.96
C PHE A 36 -0.72 5.86 -4.48
N SER A 37 -0.18 5.08 -3.55
CA SER A 37 -0.27 5.39 -2.13
C SER A 37 0.60 6.58 -1.74
N MET A 38 1.80 6.70 -2.30
CA MET A 38 2.66 7.88 -2.10
C MET A 38 2.03 9.16 -2.67
N LEU A 39 1.39 9.09 -3.84
CA LEU A 39 0.65 10.24 -4.39
C LEU A 39 -0.47 10.69 -3.44
N GLY A 40 -1.23 9.75 -2.88
CA GLY A 40 -2.22 10.06 -1.84
C GLY A 40 -1.58 10.69 -0.60
N GLY A 41 -0.45 10.14 -0.14
CA GLY A 41 0.32 10.69 0.97
C GLY A 41 0.88 12.10 0.70
N LEU A 42 1.30 12.39 -0.52
CA LEU A 42 1.74 13.73 -0.93
C LEU A 42 0.60 14.74 -0.87
N ILE A 43 -0.59 14.41 -1.39
CA ILE A 43 -1.77 15.27 -1.31
C ILE A 43 -2.13 15.54 0.15
N PHE A 44 -2.17 14.51 0.98
CA PHE A 44 -2.44 14.65 2.40
C PHE A 44 -1.41 15.52 3.12
N SER A 45 -0.12 15.32 2.82
CA SER A 45 0.97 16.12 3.36
C SER A 45 0.88 17.59 2.95
N PHE A 46 0.53 17.86 1.70
CA PHE A 46 0.35 19.22 1.23
C PHE A 46 -0.76 19.95 1.99
N LEU A 47 -1.90 19.29 2.21
CA LEU A 47 -3.00 19.86 2.97
C LEU A 47 -2.64 20.10 4.45
N THR A 48 -1.97 19.14 5.10
CA THR A 48 -1.72 19.21 6.53
C THR A 48 -0.46 20.00 6.90
N ILE A 49 0.60 19.93 6.08
CA ILE A 49 1.89 20.56 6.39
C ILE A 49 1.97 21.94 5.76
N THR A 50 1.63 22.09 4.48
CA THR A 50 1.76 23.37 3.76
C THR A 50 0.57 24.28 4.04
N LEU A 51 -0.66 23.78 3.91
CA LEU A 51 -1.88 24.57 4.17
C LEU A 51 -2.25 24.61 5.66
N ARG A 52 -1.53 23.87 6.50
CA ARG A 52 -1.75 23.83 7.97
C ARG A 52 -3.20 23.49 8.35
N CYS A 53 -3.91 22.72 7.55
CA CYS A 53 -5.25 22.26 7.84
C CYS A 53 -5.24 21.31 9.04
N ASN A 54 -6.37 21.24 9.77
CA ASN A 54 -6.53 20.32 10.89
C ASN A 54 -6.39 18.87 10.39
N GLN A 55 -5.43 18.15 10.92
CA GLN A 55 -5.06 16.80 10.48
C GLN A 55 -6.23 15.80 10.57
N ASN A 56 -7.04 15.87 11.64
CA ASN A 56 -8.16 14.97 11.85
C ASN A 56 -9.27 15.20 10.82
N VAL A 57 -9.62 16.47 10.59
CA VAL A 57 -10.65 16.85 9.60
C VAL A 57 -10.19 16.51 8.19
N THR A 58 -8.93 16.81 7.86
CA THR A 58 -8.35 16.48 6.56
C THR A 58 -8.31 14.98 6.34
N GLY A 59 -7.96 14.19 7.36
CA GLY A 59 -7.96 12.72 7.30
C GLY A 59 -9.34 12.14 7.01
N LEU A 60 -10.37 12.64 7.71
CA LEU A 60 -11.74 12.20 7.50
C LEU A 60 -12.24 12.58 6.09
N ALA A 61 -12.03 13.81 5.67
CA ALA A 61 -12.40 14.28 4.34
C ALA A 61 -11.68 13.48 3.23
N PHE A 62 -10.38 13.21 3.43
CA PHE A 62 -9.58 12.43 2.49
C PHE A 62 -10.04 10.97 2.40
N ASN A 63 -10.47 10.37 3.51
CA ASN A 63 -11.02 9.02 3.53
C ASN A 63 -12.33 8.93 2.71
N ILE A 64 -13.26 9.87 2.93
CA ILE A 64 -14.52 9.94 2.16
C ILE A 64 -14.24 10.18 0.67
N PHE A 65 -13.35 11.13 0.36
CA PHE A 65 -12.94 11.41 -1.03
C PHE A 65 -12.31 10.18 -1.69
N ALA A 66 -11.38 9.49 -1.00
CA ALA A 66 -10.72 8.30 -1.52
C ALA A 66 -11.71 7.16 -1.78
N GLY A 67 -12.68 6.95 -0.89
CA GLY A 67 -13.75 5.96 -1.07
C GLY A 67 -14.63 6.27 -2.28
N GLY A 68 -15.11 7.51 -2.39
CA GLY A 68 -15.91 7.95 -3.55
C GLY A 68 -15.15 7.86 -4.86
N PHE A 69 -13.87 8.26 -4.87
CA PHE A 69 -12.98 8.13 -6.01
C PHE A 69 -12.76 6.67 -6.41
N ALA A 70 -12.56 5.79 -5.42
CA ALA A 70 -12.39 4.36 -5.64
C ALA A 70 -13.65 3.74 -6.29
N ASN A 71 -14.83 4.06 -5.79
CA ASN A 71 -16.09 3.54 -6.32
C ASN A 71 -16.38 4.07 -7.75
N PHE A 72 -16.16 5.36 -7.99
CA PHE A 72 -16.37 5.95 -9.31
C PHE A 72 -15.46 5.35 -10.38
N PHE A 73 -14.16 5.28 -10.12
CA PHE A 73 -13.20 4.73 -11.08
C PHE A 73 -13.25 3.20 -11.14
N GLY A 74 -13.52 2.51 -10.02
CA GLY A 74 -13.70 1.05 -10.00
C GLY A 74 -14.86 0.61 -10.88
N GLY A 75 -16.01 1.28 -10.79
CA GLY A 75 -17.15 1.01 -11.65
C GLY A 75 -16.89 1.32 -13.14
N SER A 76 -16.13 2.39 -13.44
CA SER A 76 -15.75 2.73 -14.81
C SER A 76 -14.75 1.74 -15.41
N LEU A 77 -13.78 1.28 -14.64
CA LEU A 77 -12.80 0.26 -15.07
C LEU A 77 -13.46 -1.10 -15.31
N ASN A 78 -14.46 -1.46 -14.51
CA ASN A 78 -15.23 -2.69 -14.70
C ASN A 78 -15.96 -2.68 -16.07
N LYS A 79 -16.56 -1.57 -16.44
CA LYS A 79 -17.20 -1.39 -17.77
C LYS A 79 -16.18 -1.50 -18.91
N LEU A 80 -14.99 -0.91 -18.76
CA LEU A 80 -13.91 -0.97 -19.76
C LEU A 80 -13.35 -2.38 -19.93
N ALA A 81 -13.30 -3.19 -18.84
CA ALA A 81 -12.86 -4.58 -18.86
C ALA A 81 -13.93 -5.55 -19.41
N GLY A 82 -15.10 -5.04 -19.87
CA GLY A 82 -16.20 -5.88 -20.38
C GLY A 82 -16.89 -6.74 -19.32
N GLY A 83 -16.64 -6.45 -18.03
CA GLY A 83 -17.21 -7.18 -16.91
C GLY A 83 -18.57 -6.62 -16.47
N VAL A 84 -19.42 -7.51 -15.97
CA VAL A 84 -20.69 -7.16 -15.38
C VAL A 84 -20.55 -7.44 -13.87
N GLY A 85 -20.32 -6.39 -13.08
CA GLY A 85 -20.41 -6.43 -11.61
C GLY A 85 -19.09 -6.53 -10.84
N GLN A 86 -18.18 -7.44 -11.16
CA GLN A 86 -16.93 -7.64 -10.38
C GLN A 86 -15.70 -7.73 -11.25
N ILE A 87 -14.62 -7.10 -10.81
CA ILE A 87 -13.30 -7.22 -11.43
C ILE A 87 -12.55 -8.36 -10.72
N ASN A 88 -12.13 -9.39 -11.47
CA ASN A 88 -11.40 -10.53 -10.96
C ASN A 88 -9.99 -10.61 -11.55
N VAL A 89 -8.99 -10.56 -10.68
CA VAL A 89 -7.57 -10.79 -11.02
C VAL A 89 -7.06 -12.04 -10.28
N LEU A 90 -7.69 -13.18 -10.61
CA LEU A 90 -7.48 -14.45 -9.91
C LEU A 90 -6.07 -15.00 -10.08
N ALA A 91 -5.47 -14.86 -11.28
CA ALA A 91 -4.12 -15.34 -11.56
C ALA A 91 -3.06 -14.60 -10.71
N THR A 92 -3.16 -13.27 -10.65
CA THR A 92 -2.29 -12.45 -9.81
C THR A 92 -2.48 -12.73 -8.33
N SER A 93 -3.72 -12.83 -7.86
CA SER A 93 -4.04 -13.19 -6.47
C SER A 93 -3.49 -14.57 -6.08
N ALA A 94 -3.58 -15.56 -6.97
CA ALA A 94 -3.01 -16.89 -6.74
C ALA A 94 -1.49 -16.82 -6.58
N ALA A 95 -0.79 -15.98 -7.37
CA ALA A 95 0.64 -15.78 -7.24
C ALA A 95 1.04 -15.19 -5.88
N PHE A 96 0.27 -14.21 -5.36
CA PHE A 96 0.50 -13.64 -4.03
C PHE A 96 0.23 -14.60 -2.88
N ARG A 97 -0.70 -15.55 -3.06
CA ARG A 97 -1.06 -16.57 -2.06
C ARG A 97 -0.23 -17.84 -2.17
N THR A 98 0.80 -17.88 -3.04
CA THR A 98 1.70 -19.02 -3.13
C THR A 98 2.39 -19.23 -1.78
N LYS A 99 2.14 -20.37 -1.16
CA LYS A 99 2.70 -20.77 0.12
C LYS A 99 4.06 -21.41 -0.08
N ILE A 100 4.91 -21.36 0.96
CA ILE A 100 6.24 -22.01 0.91
C ILE A 100 6.03 -23.51 0.70
N PRO A 101 6.61 -24.12 -0.37
CA PRO A 101 6.47 -25.55 -0.61
C PRO A 101 7.05 -26.35 0.55
N GLY A 102 6.33 -27.38 1.00
CA GLY A 102 6.73 -28.25 2.13
C GLY A 102 6.14 -27.87 3.49
N VAL A 103 5.63 -26.65 3.69
CA VAL A 103 4.99 -26.24 4.96
C VAL A 103 3.61 -26.91 5.13
N SER A 104 2.92 -27.22 4.05
CA SER A 104 1.62 -27.91 4.09
C SER A 104 1.68 -29.34 4.62
N THR A 105 2.85 -29.98 4.57
CA THR A 105 3.10 -31.34 5.09
C THR A 105 3.72 -31.34 6.49
N ALA A 106 4.09 -30.17 7.01
CA ALA A 106 4.65 -30.01 8.34
C ALA A 106 3.53 -30.06 9.43
N GLY A 107 3.91 -30.31 10.66
CA GLY A 107 2.98 -30.40 11.79
C GLY A 107 2.13 -29.11 12.00
N PRO A 108 1.02 -29.20 12.76
CA PRO A 108 0.06 -28.11 12.91
C PRO A 108 0.69 -26.80 13.46
N ILE A 109 1.71 -26.90 14.29
CA ILE A 109 2.42 -25.74 14.85
C ILE A 109 3.20 -24.99 13.75
N VAL A 110 3.88 -25.71 12.86
CA VAL A 110 4.63 -25.12 11.75
C VAL A 110 3.67 -24.45 10.75
N GLN A 111 2.54 -25.08 10.49
CA GLN A 111 1.50 -24.49 9.63
C GLN A 111 0.93 -23.18 10.21
N MET A 112 0.78 -23.10 11.53
CA MET A 112 0.27 -21.89 12.20
C MET A 112 1.21 -20.67 12.01
N PHE A 113 2.54 -20.87 11.93
CA PHE A 113 3.51 -19.80 11.80
C PHE A 113 3.97 -19.53 10.36
N PHE A 114 3.96 -20.54 9.49
CA PHE A 114 4.59 -20.47 8.16
C PHE A 114 3.61 -20.65 6.99
N ASN A 115 2.31 -20.84 7.24
CA ASN A 115 1.32 -21.06 6.19
C ASN A 115 0.65 -19.75 5.73
N TYR A 116 1.42 -18.66 5.71
CA TYR A 116 0.95 -17.35 5.27
C TYR A 116 1.44 -16.98 3.87
N GLY A 117 0.76 -16.05 3.21
CA GLY A 117 1.18 -15.51 1.92
C GLY A 117 2.47 -14.69 2.02
N PHE A 118 3.14 -14.50 0.91
CA PHE A 118 4.40 -13.75 0.78
C PHE A 118 4.36 -12.36 1.42
N LEU A 119 3.23 -11.65 1.35
CA LEU A 119 3.07 -10.29 1.86
C LEU A 119 3.21 -10.19 3.39
N VAL A 120 2.90 -11.25 4.13
CA VAL A 120 3.08 -11.28 5.60
C VAL A 120 4.57 -11.24 5.95
N TYR A 121 5.39 -12.01 5.24
CA TYR A 121 6.85 -11.98 5.45
C TYR A 121 7.47 -10.67 5.01
N LEU A 122 6.96 -10.08 3.94
CA LEU A 122 7.34 -8.75 3.49
C LEU A 122 7.04 -7.69 4.56
N ALA A 123 5.89 -7.77 5.22
CA ALA A 123 5.52 -6.85 6.30
C ALA A 123 6.46 -6.96 7.52
N ILE A 124 6.84 -8.17 7.91
CA ILE A 124 7.81 -8.40 8.99
C ILE A 124 9.18 -7.82 8.61
N LEU A 125 9.64 -8.07 7.39
CA LEU A 125 10.89 -7.53 6.87
C LEU A 125 10.87 -6.00 6.81
N ALA A 126 9.77 -5.41 6.36
CA ALA A 126 9.57 -3.96 6.35
C ALA A 126 9.61 -3.36 7.76
N ALA A 127 9.01 -4.02 8.77
CA ALA A 127 9.05 -3.57 10.16
C ALA A 127 10.48 -3.59 10.73
N ILE A 128 11.26 -4.64 10.44
CA ILE A 128 12.67 -4.74 10.85
C ILE A 128 13.52 -3.66 10.14
N ALA A 129 13.31 -3.48 8.84
CA ALA A 129 14.00 -2.46 8.05
C ALA A 129 13.72 -1.04 8.55
N LEU A 130 12.45 -0.74 8.88
CA LEU A 130 12.06 0.54 9.49
C LEU A 130 12.71 0.78 10.84
N LYS A 131 12.70 -0.23 11.70
CA LYS A 131 13.38 -0.15 13.02
C LYS A 131 14.87 0.15 12.84
N TRP A 132 15.52 -0.54 11.93
CA TRP A 132 16.93 -0.30 11.62
C TRP A 132 17.15 1.11 11.03
N PHE A 133 16.32 1.52 10.08
CA PHE A 133 16.37 2.85 9.46
C PHE A 133 16.24 3.97 10.49
N LEU A 134 15.23 3.90 11.37
CA LEU A 134 14.98 4.92 12.38
C LEU A 134 16.09 5.02 13.44
N ASN A 135 16.74 3.89 13.77
CA ASN A 135 17.74 3.86 14.84
C ASN A 135 19.18 3.99 14.36
N ARG A 136 19.46 3.72 13.08
CA ARG A 136 20.82 3.62 12.55
C ARG A 136 21.16 4.62 11.46
N THR A 137 20.19 5.40 10.96
CA THR A 137 20.46 6.41 9.93
C THR A 137 20.31 7.81 10.50
N THR A 138 21.11 8.75 9.97
CA THR A 138 21.00 10.18 10.33
C THR A 138 19.64 10.76 9.97
N VAL A 139 19.05 10.29 8.87
CA VAL A 139 17.70 10.68 8.46
C VAL A 139 16.65 10.20 9.47
N GLY A 140 16.77 8.96 9.95
CA GLY A 140 15.89 8.41 10.98
C GLY A 140 15.99 9.12 12.32
N LEU A 141 17.23 9.46 12.74
CA LEU A 141 17.47 10.24 13.96
C LEU A 141 16.87 11.64 13.88
N ASN A 142 17.06 12.34 12.76
CA ASN A 142 16.46 13.65 12.53
C ASN A 142 14.93 13.58 12.50
N LEU A 143 14.38 12.50 11.92
CA LEU A 143 12.94 12.26 11.90
C LEU A 143 12.36 12.11 13.31
N ARG A 144 13.06 11.38 14.18
CA ARG A 144 12.68 11.25 15.60
C ARG A 144 12.78 12.58 16.34
N ALA A 145 13.84 13.33 16.15
CA ALA A 145 14.01 14.66 16.75
C ALA A 145 12.86 15.61 16.34
N VAL A 146 12.48 15.61 15.06
CA VAL A 146 11.33 16.38 14.56
C VAL A 146 10.01 15.89 15.16
N GLY A 147 9.87 14.60 15.42
CA GLY A 147 8.68 14.02 16.06
C GLY A 147 8.56 14.36 17.53
N GLU A 148 9.68 14.40 18.26
CA GLU A 148 9.70 14.71 19.70
C GLU A 148 9.51 16.20 19.97
N ASN A 149 10.29 17.05 19.31
CA ASN A 149 10.18 18.50 19.45
C ASN A 149 10.55 19.24 18.15
N PRO A 150 9.57 19.61 17.32
CA PRO A 150 9.81 20.30 16.06
C PRO A 150 10.52 21.65 16.24
N ALA A 151 10.25 22.39 17.32
CA ALA A 151 10.86 23.70 17.56
C ALA A 151 12.36 23.58 17.87
N THR A 152 12.73 22.59 18.68
CA THR A 152 14.15 22.33 19.00
C THR A 152 14.89 21.82 17.76
N ALA A 153 14.26 20.98 16.94
CA ALA A 153 14.85 20.49 15.70
C ALA A 153 15.09 21.64 14.69
N ASP A 154 14.15 22.57 14.57
CA ASP A 154 14.29 23.76 13.73
C ASP A 154 15.43 24.68 14.21
N ALA A 155 15.53 24.90 15.52
CA ALA A 155 16.63 25.65 16.13
C ALA A 155 18.00 25.00 15.90
N ALA A 156 18.05 23.67 15.75
CA ALA A 156 19.26 22.92 15.38
C ALA A 156 19.55 22.91 13.86
N GLY A 157 18.76 23.65 13.06
CA GLY A 157 18.94 23.75 11.60
C GLY A 157 18.33 22.59 10.80
N ILE A 158 17.52 21.74 11.43
CA ILE A 158 16.84 20.63 10.74
C ILE A 158 15.57 21.16 10.07
N ASN A 159 15.42 20.93 8.77
CA ASN A 159 14.25 21.37 8.03
C ASN A 159 13.02 20.50 8.37
N VAL A 160 12.24 20.93 9.35
CA VAL A 160 11.06 20.23 9.90
C VAL A 160 10.06 19.88 8.81
N GLY A 161 9.80 20.80 7.85
CA GLY A 161 8.86 20.57 6.76
C GLY A 161 9.25 19.36 5.90
N LYS A 162 10.50 19.31 5.46
CA LYS A 162 11.02 18.19 4.63
C LYS A 162 10.88 16.85 5.35
N TYR A 163 11.22 16.79 6.63
CA TYR A 163 11.14 15.55 7.40
C TYR A 163 9.69 15.10 7.64
N LYS A 164 8.77 16.03 7.84
CA LYS A 164 7.32 15.70 7.93
C LYS A 164 6.79 15.13 6.61
N TYR A 165 7.13 15.73 5.46
CA TYR A 165 6.78 15.19 4.15
C TYR A 165 7.36 13.80 3.93
N LEU A 166 8.63 13.61 4.25
CA LEU A 166 9.31 12.31 4.12
C LEU A 166 8.62 11.23 4.97
N ALA A 167 8.32 11.54 6.24
CA ALA A 167 7.62 10.63 7.14
C ALA A 167 6.26 10.20 6.59
N THR A 168 5.47 11.17 6.11
CA THR A 168 4.13 10.88 5.58
C THR A 168 4.21 10.08 4.28
N CYS A 169 5.16 10.36 3.38
CA CYS A 169 5.35 9.60 2.15
C CYS A 169 5.79 8.15 2.43
N ILE A 170 6.74 7.95 3.34
CA ILE A 170 7.17 6.60 3.75
C ILE A 170 6.00 5.84 4.41
N GLY A 171 5.29 6.48 5.32
CA GLY A 171 4.10 5.90 5.96
C GLY A 171 3.03 5.52 4.93
N ALA A 172 2.74 6.40 3.97
CA ALA A 172 1.80 6.14 2.90
C ALA A 172 2.23 4.95 2.01
N ALA A 173 3.53 4.85 1.67
CA ALA A 173 4.06 3.73 0.89
C ALA A 173 3.83 2.40 1.60
N ILE A 174 4.08 2.34 2.90
CA ILE A 174 3.88 1.13 3.71
C ILE A 174 2.39 0.79 3.84
N THR A 175 1.54 1.80 4.05
CA THR A 175 0.08 1.61 4.08
C THR A 175 -0.43 1.09 2.73
N GLY A 176 0.18 1.50 1.61
CA GLY A 176 -0.11 0.97 0.28
C GLY A 176 0.11 -0.53 0.16
N LEU A 177 1.17 -1.06 0.80
CA LEU A 177 1.40 -2.51 0.87
C LEU A 177 0.32 -3.23 1.69
N GLY A 178 -0.18 -2.60 2.77
CA GLY A 178 -1.33 -3.11 3.52
C GLY A 178 -2.60 -3.19 2.69
N GLY A 179 -2.87 -2.16 1.86
CA GLY A 179 -3.99 -2.16 0.90
C GLY A 179 -3.84 -3.25 -0.17
N LEU A 180 -2.61 -3.49 -0.64
CA LEU A 180 -2.32 -4.59 -1.55
C LEU A 180 -2.63 -5.96 -0.92
N TYR A 181 -2.21 -6.17 0.33
CA TYR A 181 -2.53 -7.39 1.09
C TYR A 181 -4.05 -7.61 1.17
N TYR A 182 -4.80 -6.55 1.52
CA TYR A 182 -6.25 -6.65 1.62
C TYR A 182 -6.89 -7.10 0.30
N VAL A 183 -6.52 -6.50 -0.83
CA VAL A 183 -7.11 -6.82 -2.13
C VAL A 183 -6.66 -8.20 -2.63
N MET A 184 -5.38 -8.55 -2.50
CA MET A 184 -4.83 -9.76 -3.13
C MET A 184 -4.99 -11.01 -2.27
N ASP A 185 -4.85 -10.90 -0.96
CA ASP A 185 -4.89 -12.06 -0.04
C ASP A 185 -6.29 -12.24 0.58
N TYR A 186 -6.85 -11.18 1.17
CA TYR A 186 -8.14 -11.23 1.85
C TYR A 186 -9.31 -11.29 0.87
N MET A 187 -9.41 -10.36 -0.09
CA MET A 187 -10.47 -10.30 -1.10
C MET A 187 -10.23 -11.25 -2.28
N LYS A 188 -9.14 -12.02 -2.27
CA LYS A 188 -8.79 -13.02 -3.30
C LYS A 188 -8.74 -12.45 -4.73
N GLY A 189 -8.34 -11.18 -4.87
CA GLY A 189 -8.26 -10.49 -6.15
C GLY A 189 -9.62 -10.11 -6.75
N THR A 190 -10.68 -10.13 -5.97
CA THR A 190 -12.00 -9.64 -6.39
C THR A 190 -12.16 -8.20 -5.91
N TRP A 191 -12.60 -7.32 -6.81
CA TRP A 191 -13.03 -5.97 -6.45
C TRP A 191 -14.52 -5.85 -6.72
N ASP A 192 -15.27 -5.52 -5.67
CA ASP A 192 -16.69 -5.23 -5.75
C ASP A 192 -16.90 -3.71 -5.60
N SER A 193 -17.66 -3.11 -6.52
CA SER A 193 -17.99 -1.69 -6.46
C SER A 193 -19.04 -1.38 -5.39
N ASP A 194 -19.77 -2.38 -4.93
CA ASP A 194 -20.80 -2.25 -3.89
C ASP A 194 -20.25 -2.38 -2.46
N GLY A 195 -18.94 -2.17 -2.30
CA GLY A 195 -18.17 -2.22 -1.06
C GLY A 195 -18.93 -1.93 0.23
N SER A 196 -19.78 -2.83 0.58
CA SER A 196 -20.39 -2.95 1.90
C SER A 196 -19.54 -3.80 2.81
#